data_513d7fd00ca9d870910507b815ca9dd5
#
_entry.id   513d7fd00ca9d870910507b815ca9dd5
#
_cell.length_a   1.000
_cell.length_b   1.000
_cell.length_c   1.000
_cell.angle_alpha   90.00
_cell.angle_beta   90.00
_cell.angle_gamma   90.00
#
_symmetry.space_group_name_H-M   'P 1'
#
loop_
_entity.id
_entity.type
_entity.pdbx_description
1 polymer ?
#
loop_
_entity_poly.entity_id
_entity_poly.type
_entity_poly.pdbx_seq_one_letter_code
_entity_poly.pdbx_strand_id
1 'polypeptide(L)'
;IEVAREHDLIIFSDEIYDRLVMDGLQHVSTAALAPDLTVITMNGLSKSHSLCGYRCGWMVISGPRKRTEEYRKGIVQLTSLRLCSNALAQLVIPAALEDMETPAAMVRPGGRLYEQRKATIETLDKIDGISYVKNVAAFYLFPKLDVKKFNITNDKQFARDLLTEAKILIVPGSGFDWPEPDHFRIVMLPEAGELRAAMERMGNFLDGYYQK
;
A
#
# COMPACT_ATOMS: atom_id res chain seq x y z
N ILE A 1 -14.19 -2.80 -13.48
CA ILE A 1 -14.66 -1.94 -14.60
C ILE A 1 -16.04 -2.39 -15.08
N GLU A 2 -16.28 -3.67 -15.29
CA GLU A 2 -17.60 -4.18 -15.75
C GLU A 2 -18.72 -3.76 -14.80
N VAL A 3 -18.57 -3.99 -13.51
CA VAL A 3 -19.53 -3.55 -12.48
C VAL A 3 -19.75 -2.03 -12.53
N ALA A 4 -18.68 -1.25 -12.73
CA ALA A 4 -18.79 0.20 -12.82
C ALA A 4 -19.59 0.63 -14.07
N ARG A 5 -19.45 -0.09 -15.19
CA ARG A 5 -20.27 0.15 -16.41
C ARG A 5 -21.73 -0.23 -16.19
N GLU A 6 -21.98 -1.38 -15.61
CA GLU A 6 -23.32 -1.91 -15.37
C GLU A 6 -24.13 -0.98 -14.46
N HIS A 7 -23.48 -0.40 -13.47
CA HIS A 7 -24.15 0.44 -12.45
C HIS A 7 -23.87 1.94 -12.62
N ASP A 8 -23.29 2.37 -13.72
CA ASP A 8 -22.94 3.77 -14.02
C ASP A 8 -22.17 4.47 -12.90
N LEU A 9 -21.16 3.79 -12.35
CA LEU A 9 -20.40 4.28 -11.21
C LEU A 9 -19.27 5.22 -11.64
N ILE A 10 -18.90 6.13 -10.73
CA ILE A 10 -17.65 6.87 -10.79
C ILE A 10 -16.57 6.06 -10.08
N ILE A 11 -15.42 5.89 -10.71
CA ILE A 11 -14.30 5.15 -10.14
C ILE A 11 -13.33 6.14 -9.47
N PHE A 12 -13.03 5.94 -8.20
CA PHE A 12 -11.91 6.58 -7.51
C PHE A 12 -10.75 5.58 -7.48
N SER A 13 -9.64 5.92 -8.14
CA SER A 13 -8.45 5.09 -8.23
C SER A 13 -7.29 5.76 -7.49
N ASP A 14 -6.90 5.21 -6.34
CA ASP A 14 -5.69 5.62 -5.64
C ASP A 14 -4.48 4.89 -6.23
N GLU A 15 -3.71 5.59 -7.06
CA GLU A 15 -2.55 5.05 -7.77
C GLU A 15 -1.22 5.51 -7.15
N ILE A 16 -1.20 5.78 -5.85
CA ILE A 16 -0.03 6.31 -5.12
C ILE A 16 1.21 5.39 -5.21
N TYR A 17 1.04 4.12 -5.56
CA TYR A 17 2.10 3.11 -5.70
C TYR A 17 2.46 2.78 -7.16
N ASP A 18 1.97 3.52 -8.14
CA ASP A 18 2.14 3.27 -9.58
C ASP A 18 3.60 3.05 -10.02
N ARG A 19 4.55 3.77 -9.38
CA ARG A 19 5.99 3.69 -9.65
C ARG A 19 6.74 2.70 -8.76
N LEU A 20 6.09 2.09 -7.79
CA LEU A 20 6.71 1.13 -6.87
C LEU A 20 6.30 -0.30 -7.21
N VAL A 21 6.50 -0.69 -8.46
CA VAL A 21 6.21 -2.03 -8.99
C VAL A 21 7.50 -2.78 -9.22
N MET A 22 7.52 -4.06 -8.83
CA MET A 22 8.69 -4.93 -8.84
C MET A 22 8.53 -6.09 -9.83
N ASP A 23 9.57 -6.91 -9.93
CA ASP A 23 9.57 -8.16 -10.69
C ASP A 23 9.31 -7.96 -12.20
N GLY A 24 9.66 -6.80 -12.75
CA GLY A 24 9.50 -6.49 -14.18
C GLY A 24 8.06 -6.22 -14.62
N LEU A 25 7.14 -6.14 -13.67
CA LEU A 25 5.75 -5.78 -13.94
C LEU A 25 5.60 -4.26 -14.12
N GLN A 26 4.49 -3.85 -14.72
CA GLN A 26 4.18 -2.44 -14.95
C GLN A 26 2.77 -2.13 -14.42
N HIS A 27 2.62 -0.94 -13.86
CA HIS A 27 1.32 -0.41 -13.51
C HIS A 27 0.54 0.00 -14.77
N VAL A 28 -0.74 -0.31 -14.77
CA VAL A 28 -1.69 0.18 -15.79
C VAL A 28 -2.75 0.99 -15.08
N SER A 29 -2.83 2.28 -15.39
CA SER A 29 -3.83 3.17 -14.78
C SER A 29 -5.25 2.70 -15.11
N THR A 30 -6.12 2.73 -14.12
CA THR A 30 -7.54 2.41 -14.27
C THR A 30 -8.22 3.28 -15.33
N ALA A 31 -7.80 4.55 -15.44
CA ALA A 31 -8.30 5.46 -16.46
C ALA A 31 -7.97 5.01 -17.89
N ALA A 32 -6.82 4.37 -18.09
CA ALA A 32 -6.45 3.83 -19.40
C ALA A 32 -7.30 2.59 -19.80
N LEU A 33 -7.76 1.83 -18.80
CA LEU A 33 -8.61 0.66 -19.00
C LEU A 33 -10.09 1.00 -19.19
N ALA A 34 -10.53 2.18 -18.76
CA ALA A 34 -11.93 2.61 -18.77
C ALA A 34 -12.09 4.04 -19.32
N PRO A 35 -11.71 4.30 -20.60
CA PRO A 35 -11.79 5.64 -21.18
C PRO A 35 -13.24 6.13 -21.37
N ASP A 36 -14.20 5.24 -21.33
CA ASP A 36 -15.64 5.49 -21.44
C ASP A 36 -16.32 5.85 -20.10
N LEU A 37 -15.64 5.59 -18.98
CA LEU A 37 -16.15 5.89 -17.64
C LEU A 37 -15.53 7.15 -17.06
N THR A 38 -16.20 7.72 -16.04
CA THR A 38 -15.59 8.75 -15.21
C THR A 38 -14.64 8.09 -14.19
N VAL A 39 -13.35 8.37 -14.36
CA VAL A 39 -12.31 7.89 -13.44
C VAL A 39 -11.61 9.08 -12.80
N ILE A 40 -11.52 9.08 -11.50
CA ILE A 40 -10.78 10.06 -10.69
C ILE A 40 -9.54 9.37 -10.18
N THR A 41 -8.43 9.61 -10.85
CA THR A 41 -7.12 9.07 -10.45
C THR A 41 -6.46 10.00 -9.45
N MET A 42 -6.09 9.46 -8.31
CA MET A 42 -5.35 10.16 -7.26
C MET A 42 -3.93 9.66 -7.19
N ASN A 43 -2.97 10.57 -7.08
CA ASN A 43 -1.57 10.24 -6.95
C ASN A 43 -0.82 11.33 -6.18
N GLY A 44 0.47 11.12 -5.88
CA GLY A 44 1.29 12.08 -5.13
C GLY A 44 2.73 11.60 -4.95
N LEU A 45 3.54 12.44 -4.33
CA LEU A 45 4.98 12.18 -4.13
C LEU A 45 5.29 11.40 -2.85
N SER A 46 4.28 11.14 -2.02
CA SER A 46 4.47 10.57 -0.68
C SER A 46 5.17 9.21 -0.69
N LYS A 47 4.97 8.39 -1.72
CA LYS A 47 5.47 7.01 -1.80
C LYS A 47 6.58 6.87 -2.82
N SER A 48 6.34 7.29 -4.05
CA SER A 48 7.30 7.16 -5.16
C SER A 48 8.63 7.86 -4.91
N HIS A 49 8.63 9.00 -4.23
CA HIS A 49 9.82 9.81 -3.94
C HIS A 49 10.09 9.96 -2.44
N SER A 50 9.37 9.21 -1.57
CA SER A 50 9.50 9.31 -0.11
C SER A 50 9.28 10.73 0.44
N LEU A 51 8.48 11.55 -0.25
CA LEU A 51 8.20 12.96 0.08
C LEU A 51 6.87 13.11 0.83
N CYS A 52 6.53 12.19 1.73
CA CYS A 52 5.27 12.23 2.48
C CYS A 52 5.13 13.48 3.37
N GLY A 53 6.23 14.06 3.80
CA GLY A 53 6.26 15.29 4.59
C GLY A 53 5.89 16.55 3.81
N TYR A 54 6.00 16.55 2.49
CA TYR A 54 5.60 17.67 1.64
C TYR A 54 4.08 17.86 1.55
N ARG A 55 3.29 16.84 1.92
CA ARG A 55 1.83 16.89 1.92
C ARG A 55 1.27 17.33 0.56
N CYS A 56 1.77 16.76 -0.53
CA CYS A 56 1.45 17.14 -1.89
C CYS A 56 0.97 15.93 -2.69
N GLY A 57 -0.14 16.12 -3.38
CA GLY A 57 -0.73 15.15 -4.31
C GLY A 57 -1.58 15.86 -5.34
N TRP A 58 -2.05 15.12 -6.31
CA TRP A 58 -2.92 15.60 -7.38
C TRP A 58 -4.01 14.59 -7.69
N MET A 59 -5.04 15.07 -8.40
CA MET A 59 -6.04 14.22 -9.01
C MET A 59 -6.18 14.55 -10.50
N VAL A 60 -6.49 13.53 -11.28
CA VAL A 60 -6.83 13.65 -12.70
C VAL A 60 -8.23 13.11 -12.91
N ILE A 61 -9.11 13.91 -13.51
CA ILE A 61 -10.48 13.51 -13.85
C ILE A 61 -10.51 13.17 -15.32
N SER A 62 -10.69 11.89 -15.63
CA SER A 62 -10.74 11.33 -16.97
C SER A 62 -12.15 10.86 -17.34
N GLY A 63 -12.36 10.57 -18.63
CA GLY A 63 -13.62 10.12 -19.18
C GLY A 63 -14.29 11.15 -20.07
N PRO A 64 -15.47 10.84 -20.65
CA PRO A 64 -16.15 11.71 -21.59
C PRO A 64 -16.47 13.08 -20.98
N ARG A 65 -16.06 14.17 -21.65
CA ARG A 65 -16.19 15.53 -21.13
C ARG A 65 -17.61 15.89 -20.70
N LYS A 66 -18.60 15.45 -21.48
CA LYS A 66 -20.02 15.68 -21.18
C LYS A 66 -20.43 15.12 -19.82
N ARG A 67 -19.86 14.00 -19.40
CA ARG A 67 -20.14 13.34 -18.12
C ARG A 67 -19.37 13.97 -16.95
N THR A 68 -18.18 14.50 -17.21
CA THR A 68 -17.27 15.00 -16.17
C THR A 68 -17.37 16.51 -15.94
N GLU A 69 -18.05 17.25 -16.81
CA GLU A 69 -18.04 18.73 -16.78
C GLU A 69 -18.61 19.30 -15.47
N GLU A 70 -19.79 18.86 -15.07
CA GLU A 70 -20.43 19.36 -13.83
C GLU A 70 -19.65 18.93 -12.59
N TYR A 71 -19.10 17.72 -12.59
CA TYR A 71 -18.22 17.25 -11.53
C TYR A 71 -16.97 18.12 -11.40
N ARG A 72 -16.31 18.45 -12.53
CA ARG A 72 -15.16 19.37 -12.56
C ARG A 72 -15.50 20.74 -12.01
N LYS A 73 -16.66 21.32 -12.39
CA LYS A 73 -17.13 22.60 -11.84
C LYS A 73 -17.29 22.54 -10.32
N GLY A 74 -17.91 21.47 -9.82
CA GLY A 74 -18.06 21.24 -8.37
C GLY A 74 -16.72 21.17 -7.64
N ILE A 75 -15.74 20.43 -8.17
CA ILE A 75 -14.39 20.37 -7.62
C ILE A 75 -13.71 21.76 -7.59
N VAL A 76 -13.82 22.53 -8.68
CA VAL A 76 -13.27 23.90 -8.73
C VAL A 76 -13.91 24.79 -7.65
N GLN A 77 -15.22 24.71 -7.44
CA GLN A 77 -15.91 25.44 -6.37
C GLN A 77 -15.40 25.03 -4.98
N LEU A 78 -15.23 23.71 -4.72
CA LEU A 78 -14.68 23.23 -3.47
C LEU A 78 -13.23 23.68 -3.23
N THR A 79 -12.39 23.69 -4.25
CA THR A 79 -11.02 24.21 -4.12
C THR A 79 -10.99 25.70 -3.81
N SER A 80 -11.98 26.46 -4.29
CA SER A 80 -12.12 27.88 -3.97
C SER A 80 -12.41 28.16 -2.49
N LEU A 81 -13.00 27.20 -1.76
CA LEU A 81 -13.18 27.32 -0.31
C LEU A 81 -11.86 27.19 0.45
N ARG A 82 -10.90 26.46 -0.08
CA ARG A 82 -9.57 26.27 0.50
C ARG A 82 -8.64 27.45 0.20
N LEU A 83 -8.84 28.16 -0.94
CA LEU A 83 -8.03 29.25 -1.46
C LEU A 83 -6.59 28.82 -1.77
N CYS A 84 -5.66 29.10 -0.84
CA CYS A 84 -4.24 28.87 -1.03
C CYS A 84 -3.84 27.47 -0.51
N SER A 85 -3.28 26.64 -1.37
CA SER A 85 -2.68 25.38 -0.98
C SER A 85 -1.15 25.54 -0.78
N ASN A 86 -0.46 24.45 -0.40
CA ASN A 86 0.98 24.47 -0.18
C ASN A 86 1.75 24.69 -1.50
N ALA A 87 2.03 25.95 -1.85
CA ALA A 87 2.67 26.31 -3.09
C ALA A 87 4.10 25.76 -3.24
N LEU A 88 4.91 25.78 -2.16
CA LEU A 88 6.29 25.30 -2.22
C LEU A 88 6.35 23.80 -2.55
N ALA A 89 5.45 23.00 -1.98
CA ALA A 89 5.39 21.57 -2.28
C ALA A 89 4.97 21.30 -3.75
N GLN A 90 4.12 22.13 -4.32
CA GLN A 90 3.69 22.00 -5.71
C GLN A 90 4.81 22.29 -6.72
N LEU A 91 5.76 23.16 -6.38
CA LEU A 91 6.92 23.46 -7.25
C LEU A 91 7.84 22.24 -7.45
N VAL A 92 7.80 21.26 -6.56
CA VAL A 92 8.60 20.03 -6.66
C VAL A 92 7.96 19.03 -7.63
N ILE A 93 6.65 19.10 -7.88
CA ILE A 93 5.92 18.10 -8.68
C ILE A 93 6.52 17.91 -10.08
N PRO A 94 6.77 18.96 -10.89
CA PRO A 94 7.30 18.78 -12.24
C PRO A 94 8.62 18.01 -12.24
N ALA A 95 9.59 18.42 -11.41
CA ALA A 95 10.88 17.77 -11.31
C ALA A 95 10.76 16.31 -10.85
N ALA A 96 9.88 16.02 -9.89
CA ALA A 96 9.66 14.65 -9.42
C ALA A 96 8.93 13.79 -10.46
N LEU A 97 8.07 14.38 -11.30
CA LEU A 97 7.42 13.63 -12.38
C LEU A 97 8.40 13.26 -13.50
N GLU A 98 9.39 14.10 -13.77
CA GLU A 98 10.47 13.84 -14.74
C GLU A 98 11.49 12.82 -14.20
N ASP A 99 11.67 12.74 -12.87
CA ASP A 99 12.58 11.78 -12.24
C ASP A 99 11.97 10.38 -12.22
N MET A 100 12.32 9.57 -13.20
CA MET A 100 11.94 8.17 -13.28
C MET A 100 12.95 7.26 -12.56
N GLU A 101 14.17 7.72 -12.35
CA GLU A 101 15.26 6.88 -11.81
C GLU A 101 15.12 6.67 -10.30
N THR A 102 14.77 7.68 -9.52
CA THR A 102 14.64 7.56 -8.05
C THR A 102 13.66 6.45 -7.65
N PRO A 103 12.40 6.40 -8.11
CA PRO A 103 11.50 5.30 -7.77
C PRO A 103 11.97 3.96 -8.37
N ALA A 104 12.51 3.94 -9.60
CA ALA A 104 13.01 2.73 -10.23
C ALA A 104 14.19 2.12 -9.45
N ALA A 105 15.11 2.95 -8.96
CA ALA A 105 16.23 2.51 -8.15
C ALA A 105 15.82 1.80 -6.87
N MET A 106 14.69 2.18 -6.27
CA MET A 106 14.19 1.56 -5.04
C MET A 106 13.64 0.15 -5.25
N VAL A 107 13.07 -0.13 -6.41
CA VAL A 107 12.30 -1.38 -6.66
C VAL A 107 13.03 -2.41 -7.50
N ARG A 108 14.15 -2.06 -8.16
CA ARG A 108 14.98 -3.01 -8.91
C ARG A 108 15.82 -3.88 -7.96
N PRO A 109 16.31 -5.05 -8.40
CA PRO A 109 17.26 -5.87 -7.62
C PRO A 109 18.44 -5.04 -7.09
N GLY A 110 18.75 -5.18 -5.80
CA GLY A 110 19.73 -4.35 -5.09
C GLY A 110 19.18 -3.01 -4.57
N GLY A 111 17.96 -2.62 -4.97
CA GLY A 111 17.30 -1.44 -4.46
C GLY A 111 16.70 -1.66 -3.07
N ARG A 112 16.52 -0.58 -2.33
CA ARG A 112 16.10 -0.62 -0.92
C ARG A 112 14.81 -1.43 -0.71
N LEU A 113 13.74 -1.09 -1.40
CA LEU A 113 12.44 -1.77 -1.21
C LEU A 113 12.47 -3.23 -1.70
N TYR A 114 13.25 -3.51 -2.75
CA TYR A 114 13.44 -4.88 -3.22
C TYR A 114 14.13 -5.74 -2.16
N GLU A 115 15.23 -5.26 -1.57
CA GLU A 115 15.99 -6.00 -0.56
C GLU A 115 15.21 -6.14 0.75
N GLN A 116 14.44 -5.14 1.14
CA GLN A 116 13.54 -5.19 2.30
C GLN A 116 12.47 -6.27 2.12
N ARG A 117 11.81 -6.31 0.95
CA ARG A 117 10.85 -7.36 0.60
C ARG A 117 11.50 -8.74 0.62
N LYS A 118 12.66 -8.87 -0.02
CA LYS A 118 13.42 -10.13 -0.09
C LYS A 118 13.74 -10.66 1.29
N ALA A 119 14.31 -9.83 2.16
CA ALA A 119 14.64 -10.21 3.54
C ALA A 119 13.42 -10.66 4.34
N THR A 120 12.29 -9.95 4.18
CA THR A 120 11.03 -10.30 4.86
C THR A 120 10.50 -11.66 4.38
N ILE A 121 10.41 -11.86 3.07
CA ILE A 121 9.87 -13.09 2.46
C ILE A 121 10.74 -14.30 2.78
N GLU A 122 12.06 -14.21 2.57
CA GLU A 122 13.00 -15.31 2.83
C GLU A 122 13.00 -15.78 4.29
N THR A 123 12.60 -14.92 5.21
CA THR A 123 12.52 -15.26 6.63
C THR A 123 11.12 -15.78 6.98
N LEU A 124 10.05 -15.18 6.47
CA LEU A 124 8.68 -15.68 6.65
C LEU A 124 8.49 -17.09 6.09
N ASP A 125 9.13 -17.44 4.97
CA ASP A 125 9.07 -18.78 4.35
C ASP A 125 9.56 -19.91 5.30
N LYS A 126 10.29 -19.55 6.35
CA LYS A 126 10.80 -20.49 7.34
C LYS A 126 9.86 -20.68 8.53
N ILE A 127 8.81 -19.87 8.63
CA ILE A 127 7.88 -19.89 9.76
C ILE A 127 6.68 -20.76 9.41
N ASP A 128 6.60 -21.92 10.04
CA ASP A 128 5.46 -22.82 9.85
C ASP A 128 4.17 -22.24 10.46
N GLY A 129 3.10 -22.25 9.68
CA GLY A 129 1.81 -21.68 10.06
C GLY A 129 1.58 -20.24 9.58
N ILE A 130 2.50 -19.69 8.78
CA ILE A 130 2.29 -18.44 8.04
C ILE A 130 2.23 -18.72 6.54
N SER A 131 1.29 -18.10 5.87
CA SER A 131 1.19 -18.08 4.40
C SER A 131 0.91 -16.66 3.92
N TYR A 132 1.20 -16.35 2.66
CA TYR A 132 0.93 -15.02 2.10
C TYR A 132 0.90 -15.08 0.57
N VAL A 133 0.26 -14.07 -0.02
CA VAL A 133 0.41 -13.79 -1.45
C VAL A 133 1.60 -12.85 -1.61
N LYS A 134 2.60 -13.24 -2.40
CA LYS A 134 3.77 -12.40 -2.67
C LYS A 134 3.33 -11.07 -3.28
N ASN A 135 3.68 -9.98 -2.64
CA ASN A 135 3.41 -8.66 -3.19
C ASN A 135 4.39 -8.35 -4.34
N VAL A 136 3.85 -7.72 -5.37
CA VAL A 136 4.61 -7.28 -6.56
C VAL A 136 4.72 -5.76 -6.66
N ALA A 137 4.14 -5.04 -5.71
CA ALA A 137 4.18 -3.58 -5.65
C ALA A 137 4.10 -3.10 -4.20
N ALA A 138 4.38 -1.83 -3.99
CA ALA A 138 4.39 -1.17 -2.68
C ALA A 138 5.39 -1.80 -1.69
N PHE A 139 5.18 -1.60 -0.40
CA PHE A 139 6.04 -2.11 0.68
C PHE A 139 5.21 -2.72 1.80
N TYR A 140 4.09 -3.34 1.45
CA TYR A 140 3.22 -4.06 2.39
C TYR A 140 3.16 -5.53 2.04
N LEU A 141 3.07 -6.35 3.08
CA LEU A 141 2.70 -7.74 2.99
C LEU A 141 1.50 -8.00 3.91
N PHE A 142 0.60 -8.89 3.50
CA PHE A 142 -0.61 -9.23 4.24
C PHE A 142 -0.66 -10.75 4.50
N PRO A 143 0.16 -11.24 5.45
CA PRO A 143 0.23 -12.64 5.77
C PRO A 143 -1.01 -13.15 6.47
N LYS A 144 -1.24 -14.45 6.28
CA LYS A 144 -2.28 -15.26 6.91
C LYS A 144 -1.66 -16.20 7.94
N LEU A 145 -2.28 -16.26 9.13
CA LEU A 145 -1.96 -17.21 10.20
C LEU A 145 -2.78 -18.49 10.06
N ASP A 146 -2.20 -19.61 10.38
CA ASP A 146 -2.96 -20.85 10.66
C ASP A 146 -3.70 -20.70 11.99
N VAL A 147 -4.97 -20.32 11.90
CA VAL A 147 -5.83 -20.07 13.07
C VAL A 147 -6.01 -21.30 13.96
N LYS A 148 -5.95 -22.51 13.38
CA LYS A 148 -6.09 -23.75 14.14
C LYS A 148 -4.82 -24.06 14.91
N LYS A 149 -3.67 -23.91 14.26
CA LYS A 149 -2.37 -24.15 14.87
C LYS A 149 -2.13 -23.24 16.07
N PHE A 150 -2.43 -21.96 15.93
CA PHE A 150 -2.16 -20.93 16.94
C PHE A 150 -3.38 -20.59 17.81
N ASN A 151 -4.53 -21.25 17.60
CA ASN A 151 -5.81 -20.95 18.26
C ASN A 151 -6.22 -19.48 18.16
N ILE A 152 -6.03 -18.86 16.99
CA ILE A 152 -6.35 -17.44 16.82
C ILE A 152 -7.86 -17.24 16.79
N THR A 153 -8.38 -16.53 17.77
CA THR A 153 -9.80 -16.13 17.87
C THR A 153 -9.97 -14.61 17.82
N ASN A 154 -8.87 -13.87 18.06
CA ASN A 154 -8.86 -12.41 18.12
C ASN A 154 -7.53 -11.87 17.60
N ASP A 155 -7.53 -11.28 16.41
CA ASP A 155 -6.35 -10.72 15.76
C ASP A 155 -5.75 -9.50 16.50
N LYS A 156 -6.60 -8.72 17.21
CA LYS A 156 -6.14 -7.59 18.04
C LYS A 156 -5.41 -8.10 19.29
N GLN A 157 -5.84 -9.23 19.86
CA GLN A 157 -5.13 -9.86 20.96
C GLN A 157 -3.79 -10.40 20.46
N PHE A 158 -3.77 -11.10 19.32
CA PHE A 158 -2.54 -11.57 18.70
C PHE A 158 -1.54 -10.40 18.48
N ALA A 159 -2.00 -9.28 17.94
CA ALA A 159 -1.14 -8.12 17.72
C ALA A 159 -0.57 -7.55 19.02
N ARG A 160 -1.33 -7.56 20.12
CA ARG A 160 -0.86 -7.13 21.45
C ARG A 160 0.16 -8.10 22.05
N ASP A 161 -0.07 -9.39 21.93
CA ASP A 161 0.83 -10.42 22.44
C ASP A 161 2.17 -10.35 21.71
N LEU A 162 2.14 -10.25 20.37
CA LEU A 162 3.34 -10.09 19.55
C LEU A 162 4.11 -8.80 19.90
N LEU A 163 3.39 -7.69 20.14
CA LEU A 163 4.02 -6.44 20.57
C LEU A 163 4.65 -6.58 21.96
N THR A 164 3.95 -7.22 22.88
CA THR A 164 4.37 -7.34 24.28
C THR A 164 5.57 -8.29 24.43
N GLU A 165 5.55 -9.43 23.74
CA GLU A 165 6.55 -10.49 23.92
C GLU A 165 7.70 -10.37 22.91
N ALA A 166 7.39 -10.17 21.61
CA ALA A 166 8.41 -10.10 20.55
C ALA A 166 8.84 -8.66 20.18
N LYS A 167 8.21 -7.63 20.75
CA LYS A 167 8.46 -6.20 20.42
C LYS A 167 8.28 -5.89 18.93
N ILE A 168 7.26 -6.48 18.31
CA ILE A 168 6.91 -6.27 16.91
C ILE A 168 5.50 -5.70 16.84
N LEU A 169 5.40 -4.50 16.24
CA LEU A 169 4.12 -3.85 15.96
C LEU A 169 3.65 -4.21 14.56
N ILE A 170 2.46 -4.79 14.47
CA ILE A 170 1.75 -5.09 13.23
C ILE A 170 0.39 -4.40 13.22
N VAL A 171 -0.28 -4.40 12.08
CA VAL A 171 -1.69 -3.97 12.00
C VAL A 171 -2.55 -5.23 11.82
N PRO A 172 -3.48 -5.53 12.75
CA PRO A 172 -4.38 -6.67 12.61
C PRO A 172 -5.31 -6.52 11.40
N GLY A 173 -5.74 -7.63 10.81
CA GLY A 173 -6.61 -7.67 9.63
C GLY A 173 -7.93 -6.93 9.83
N SER A 174 -8.51 -7.03 11.02
CA SER A 174 -9.72 -6.28 11.39
C SER A 174 -9.58 -4.76 11.31
N GLY A 175 -8.36 -4.23 11.30
CA GLY A 175 -8.08 -2.82 11.01
C GLY A 175 -8.32 -2.42 9.55
N PHE A 176 -8.58 -3.39 8.68
CA PHE A 176 -8.91 -3.24 7.25
C PHE A 176 -10.28 -3.87 6.92
N ASP A 177 -11.16 -4.02 7.91
CA ASP A 177 -12.45 -4.71 7.79
C ASP A 177 -12.33 -6.16 7.27
N TRP A 178 -11.16 -6.80 7.48
CA TRP A 178 -11.00 -8.21 7.15
C TRP A 178 -11.86 -9.06 8.10
N PRO A 179 -12.73 -9.95 7.57
CA PRO A 179 -13.76 -10.60 8.38
C PRO A 179 -13.22 -11.68 9.34
N GLU A 180 -12.09 -12.29 8.99
CA GLU A 180 -11.52 -13.39 9.77
C GLU A 180 -10.32 -12.91 10.61
N PRO A 181 -10.07 -13.49 11.80
CA PRO A 181 -8.97 -13.06 12.66
C PRO A 181 -7.60 -13.63 12.23
N ASP A 182 -7.44 -13.96 10.96
CA ASP A 182 -6.33 -14.75 10.44
C ASP A 182 -5.29 -13.94 9.67
N HIS A 183 -5.49 -12.64 9.42
CA HIS A 183 -4.56 -11.82 8.68
C HIS A 183 -3.99 -10.66 9.50
N PHE A 184 -2.81 -10.21 9.09
CA PHE A 184 -2.18 -9.00 9.61
C PHE A 184 -1.31 -8.34 8.55
N ARG A 185 -1.03 -7.04 8.69
CA ARG A 185 -0.17 -6.32 7.78
C ARG A 185 1.22 -6.11 8.34
N ILE A 186 2.23 -6.42 7.54
CA ILE A 186 3.63 -6.03 7.74
C ILE A 186 3.94 -4.83 6.85
N VAL A 187 4.67 -3.84 7.41
CA VAL A 187 5.21 -2.69 6.67
C VAL A 187 6.71 -2.89 6.50
N MET A 188 7.17 -3.10 5.29
CA MET A 188 8.57 -3.44 4.98
C MET A 188 9.41 -2.18 4.75
N LEU A 189 9.43 -1.26 5.73
CA LEU A 189 10.21 -0.01 5.68
C LEU A 189 11.51 0.02 6.51
N PRO A 190 11.64 -0.74 7.61
CA PRO A 190 12.93 -0.88 8.30
C PRO A 190 14.00 -1.47 7.39
N GLU A 191 15.26 -1.29 7.74
CA GLU A 191 16.38 -1.87 6.97
C GLU A 191 16.26 -3.40 6.87
N ALA A 192 16.77 -3.98 5.76
CA ALA A 192 16.61 -5.41 5.48
C ALA A 192 17.11 -6.33 6.61
N GLY A 193 18.19 -5.94 7.29
CA GLY A 193 18.71 -6.66 8.47
C GLY A 193 17.77 -6.60 9.67
N GLU A 194 17.16 -5.45 9.91
CA GLU A 194 16.17 -5.27 10.99
C GLU A 194 14.88 -6.06 10.71
N LEU A 195 14.42 -6.07 9.46
CA LEU A 195 13.27 -6.87 9.03
C LEU A 195 13.53 -8.36 9.22
N ARG A 196 14.71 -8.85 8.83
CA ARG A 196 15.11 -10.25 9.05
C ARG A 196 15.07 -10.59 10.54
N ALA A 197 15.73 -9.79 11.36
CA ALA A 197 15.74 -10.00 12.81
C ALA A 197 14.34 -9.94 13.44
N ALA A 198 13.46 -9.07 12.94
CA ALA A 198 12.08 -9.00 13.40
C ALA A 198 11.28 -10.24 13.02
N MET A 199 11.42 -10.73 11.79
CA MET A 199 10.73 -11.94 11.34
C MET A 199 11.26 -13.19 12.07
N GLU A 200 12.57 -13.28 12.37
CA GLU A 200 13.14 -14.35 13.20
C GLU A 200 12.55 -14.32 14.62
N ARG A 201 12.42 -13.14 15.24
CA ARG A 201 11.75 -13.01 16.54
C ARG A 201 10.27 -13.42 16.48
N MET A 202 9.58 -13.08 15.38
CA MET A 202 8.20 -13.51 15.14
C MET A 202 8.11 -15.05 15.07
N GLY A 203 9.02 -15.71 14.36
CA GLY A 203 9.10 -17.16 14.28
C GLY A 203 9.29 -17.79 15.67
N ASN A 204 10.28 -17.31 16.42
CA ASN A 204 10.54 -17.80 17.79
C ASN A 204 9.33 -17.60 18.73
N PHE A 205 8.60 -16.48 18.58
CA PHE A 205 7.36 -16.25 19.33
C PHE A 205 6.27 -17.26 18.94
N LEU A 206 6.11 -17.52 17.65
CA LEU A 206 5.07 -18.41 17.13
C LEU A 206 5.34 -19.89 17.44
N ASP A 207 6.60 -20.30 17.61
CA ASP A 207 6.95 -21.70 17.94
C ASP A 207 6.31 -22.21 19.25
N GLY A 208 6.01 -21.32 20.17
CA GLY A 208 5.33 -21.66 21.43
C GLY A 208 3.99 -20.99 21.64
N TYR A 209 3.52 -20.24 20.65
CA TYR A 209 2.32 -19.42 20.82
C TYR A 209 1.03 -20.22 20.63
N TYR A 210 0.14 -20.05 21.59
CA TYR A 210 -1.24 -20.53 21.54
C TYR A 210 -2.12 -19.48 22.23
N GLN A 211 -3.02 -18.84 21.48
CA GLN A 211 -3.88 -17.78 22.02
C GLN A 211 -4.83 -18.34 23.07
N LYS A 212 -4.84 -17.68 24.24
CA LYS A 212 -5.67 -18.07 25.40
C LYS A 212 -7.03 -17.40 25.38
#